data_74074c30e5782001aeea48b83c4b2466
#
_entry.id   74074c30e5782001aeea48b83c4b2466
#
_cell.length_a   1.000
_cell.length_b   1.000
_cell.length_c   1.000
_cell.angle_alpha   90.00
_cell.angle_beta   90.00
_cell.angle_gamma   90.00
#
_symmetry.space_group_name_H-M   'P 1'
#
loop_
_entity.id
_entity.type
_entity.pdbx_description
1 polymer ?
#
loop_
_entity_poly.entity_id
_entity_poly.type
_entity_poly.pdbx_seq_one_letter_code
_entity_poly.pdbx_strand_id
1 'polypeptide(L)'
;MCKINKPIINLTATAARIKGYRLRCGYSVREIQAIFNFNSAEAIYSWEKGKYLPTIDNLIVLAAVYGVTIDDIIVRDEIEIECELDIRDEKSA
;
A
#
# COMPACT_ATOMS: atom_id res chain seq x y z
N MET A 1 -21.84 -6.86 22.52
CA MET A 1 -21.09 -5.88 21.76
C MET A 1 -19.73 -6.44 21.40
N CYS A 2 -19.31 -6.34 20.18
CA CYS A 2 -18.03 -6.88 19.73
C CYS A 2 -16.98 -5.80 19.62
N LYS A 3 -15.77 -6.13 20.01
CA LYS A 3 -14.60 -5.28 19.79
C LYS A 3 -13.75 -5.92 18.71
N ILE A 4 -13.44 -5.16 17.69
CA ILE A 4 -12.67 -5.64 16.56
C ILE A 4 -11.47 -4.72 16.37
N ASN A 5 -10.30 -5.32 16.26
CA ASN A 5 -9.11 -4.59 15.85
C ASN A 5 -9.07 -4.58 14.33
N LYS A 6 -9.36 -3.43 13.77
CA LYS A 6 -9.44 -3.26 12.32
C LYS A 6 -8.13 -2.70 11.80
N PRO A 7 -7.43 -3.43 10.92
CA PRO A 7 -6.24 -2.87 10.29
C PRO A 7 -6.65 -1.82 9.25
N ILE A 8 -5.90 -0.74 9.22
CA ILE A 8 -6.05 0.31 8.22
C ILE A 8 -4.68 0.64 7.65
N ILE A 9 -4.65 1.08 6.41
CA ILE A 9 -3.40 1.43 5.76
C ILE A 9 -3.00 2.84 6.20
N ASN A 10 -1.75 2.96 6.64
CA ASN A 10 -1.14 4.27 6.88
C ASN A 10 -0.54 4.74 5.56
N LEU A 11 -1.27 5.61 4.87
CA LEU A 11 -0.90 6.04 3.52
C LEU A 11 0.42 6.83 3.51
N THR A 12 0.60 7.73 4.46
CA THR A 12 1.80 8.55 4.54
C THR A 12 3.04 7.69 4.80
N ALA A 13 2.95 6.75 5.74
CA ALA A 13 4.08 5.88 6.06
C ALA A 13 4.37 4.90 4.91
N THR A 14 3.34 4.40 4.24
CA THR A 14 3.51 3.53 3.08
C THR A 14 4.21 4.29 1.95
N ALA A 15 3.79 5.52 1.68
CA ALA A 15 4.42 6.37 0.68
C ALA A 15 5.91 6.60 0.98
N ALA A 16 6.24 6.82 2.25
CA ALA A 16 7.63 6.99 2.67
C ALA A 16 8.45 5.73 2.42
N ARG A 17 7.87 4.55 2.63
CA ARG A 17 8.53 3.28 2.33
C ARG A 17 8.77 3.10 0.84
N ILE A 18 7.79 3.41 0.02
CA ILE A 18 7.94 3.31 -1.44
C ILE A 18 9.12 4.16 -1.89
N LYS A 19 9.17 5.41 -1.47
CA LYS A 19 10.28 6.30 -1.79
C LYS A 19 11.60 5.80 -1.21
N GLY A 20 11.59 5.34 0.03
CA GLY A 20 12.78 4.84 0.71
C GLY A 20 13.40 3.64 0.00
N TYR A 21 12.59 2.70 -0.43
CA TYR A 21 13.07 1.53 -1.17
C TYR A 21 13.64 1.93 -2.53
N ARG A 22 12.99 2.87 -3.22
CA ARG A 22 13.52 3.37 -4.49
C ARG A 22 14.91 3.98 -4.30
N LEU A 23 15.07 4.83 -3.31
CA LEU A 23 16.36 5.47 -3.02
C LEU A 23 17.41 4.45 -2.60
N ARG A 24 17.03 3.47 -1.78
CA ARG A 24 17.94 2.42 -1.33
C ARG A 24 18.44 1.57 -2.50
N CYS A 25 17.59 1.31 -3.47
CA CYS A 25 17.97 0.54 -4.66
C CYS A 25 18.70 1.40 -5.70
N GLY A 26 18.76 2.72 -5.49
CA GLY A 26 19.46 3.61 -6.41
C GLY A 26 18.69 3.96 -7.68
N TYR A 27 17.38 3.71 -7.71
CA TYR A 27 16.57 4.06 -8.88
C TYR A 27 16.14 5.51 -8.85
N SER A 28 16.17 6.15 -10.02
CA SER A 28 15.51 7.42 -10.24
C SER A 28 14.02 7.20 -10.52
N VAL A 29 13.23 8.25 -10.38
CA VAL A 29 11.81 8.18 -10.75
C VAL A 29 11.65 7.85 -12.22
N ARG A 30 12.53 8.37 -13.08
CA ARG A 30 12.50 8.06 -14.51
C ARG A 30 12.75 6.59 -14.80
N GLU A 31 13.65 5.97 -14.05
CA GLU A 31 13.90 4.54 -14.22
C GLU A 31 12.67 3.71 -13.84
N ILE A 32 12.01 4.08 -12.75
CA ILE A 32 10.78 3.41 -12.35
C ILE A 32 9.69 3.64 -13.40
N GLN A 33 9.57 4.85 -13.91
CA GLN A 33 8.64 5.16 -14.99
C GLN A 33 8.87 4.24 -16.21
N ALA A 34 10.11 4.04 -16.57
CA ALA A 34 10.48 3.18 -17.70
C ALA A 34 10.12 1.70 -17.42
N ILE A 35 10.38 1.23 -16.20
CA ILE A 35 10.03 -0.14 -15.82
C ILE A 35 8.53 -0.39 -15.95
N PHE A 36 7.72 0.57 -15.55
CA PHE A 36 6.26 0.46 -15.65
C PHE A 36 5.74 0.79 -17.06
N ASN A 37 6.57 1.34 -17.91
CA ASN A 37 6.16 1.81 -19.24
C ASN A 37 5.05 2.86 -19.15
N PHE A 38 5.15 3.75 -18.18
CA PHE A 38 4.20 4.85 -18.04
C PHE A 38 4.55 6.04 -18.94
N ASN A 39 3.54 6.72 -19.40
CA ASN A 39 3.72 7.92 -20.23
C ASN A 39 4.25 9.12 -19.45
N SER A 40 4.08 9.11 -18.12
CA SER A 40 4.57 10.18 -17.25
C SER A 40 4.96 9.60 -15.89
N ALA A 41 5.65 10.42 -15.09
CA ALA A 41 6.04 10.04 -13.74
C ALA A 41 4.97 10.39 -12.70
N GLU A 42 3.83 10.90 -13.11
CA GLU A 42 2.83 11.44 -12.19
C GLU A 42 2.33 10.42 -11.18
N ALA A 43 2.05 9.20 -11.61
CA ALA A 43 1.60 8.14 -10.72
C ALA A 43 2.64 7.85 -9.65
N ILE A 44 3.91 7.76 -10.03
CA ILE A 44 4.99 7.44 -9.11
C ILE A 44 5.13 8.54 -8.06
N TYR A 45 5.11 9.80 -8.46
CA TYR A 45 5.13 10.91 -7.52
C TYR A 45 3.93 10.88 -6.58
N SER A 46 2.76 10.54 -7.08
CA SER A 46 1.56 10.44 -6.26
C SER A 46 1.68 9.34 -5.22
N TRP A 47 2.25 8.19 -5.58
CA TRP A 47 2.51 7.12 -4.61
C TRP A 47 3.49 7.56 -3.53
N GLU A 48 4.54 8.27 -3.91
CA GLU A 48 5.58 8.68 -2.96
C GLU A 48 5.18 9.89 -2.11
N LYS A 49 4.18 10.64 -2.54
CA LYS A 49 3.63 11.74 -1.76
C LYS A 49 2.48 11.34 -0.85
N GLY A 50 2.02 10.11 -0.96
CA GLY A 50 0.89 9.65 -0.18
C GLY A 50 -0.44 10.18 -0.65
N LYS A 51 -0.53 10.51 -1.93
CA LYS A 51 -1.78 10.98 -2.51
C LYS A 51 -2.78 9.85 -2.69
N TYR A 52 -2.30 8.72 -3.19
CA TYR A 52 -3.05 7.47 -3.27
C TYR A 52 -2.07 6.31 -3.36
N LEU A 53 -2.59 5.11 -3.15
CA LEU A 53 -1.79 3.89 -3.22
C LEU A 53 -1.69 3.40 -4.66
N PRO A 54 -0.59 2.70 -4.99
CA PRO A 54 -0.56 1.89 -6.20
C PRO A 54 -1.68 0.85 -6.16
N THR A 55 -2.15 0.46 -7.32
CA THR A 55 -3.03 -0.70 -7.43
C THR A 55 -2.25 -1.97 -7.04
N ILE A 56 -2.98 -3.05 -6.76
CA ILE A 56 -2.34 -4.29 -6.30
C ILE A 56 -1.35 -4.81 -7.33
N ASP A 57 -1.69 -4.79 -8.61
CA ASP A 57 -0.79 -5.22 -9.65
C ASP A 57 0.48 -4.37 -9.71
N ASN A 58 0.35 -3.06 -9.53
CA ASN A 58 1.51 -2.18 -9.46
C ASN A 58 2.34 -2.42 -8.19
N LEU A 59 1.69 -2.72 -7.07
CA LEU A 59 2.40 -3.08 -5.84
C LEU A 59 3.24 -4.35 -6.02
N ILE A 60 2.71 -5.34 -6.72
CA ILE A 60 3.43 -6.58 -7.01
C ILE A 60 4.70 -6.26 -7.80
N VAL A 61 4.59 -5.39 -8.81
CA VAL A 61 5.75 -5.00 -9.60
C VAL A 61 6.77 -4.22 -8.77
N LEU A 62 6.30 -3.27 -7.95
CA LEU A 62 7.20 -2.51 -7.07
C LEU A 62 7.94 -3.42 -6.10
N ALA A 63 7.24 -4.38 -5.50
CA ALA A 63 7.87 -5.34 -4.59
C ALA A 63 8.97 -6.13 -5.30
N ALA A 64 8.69 -6.60 -6.51
CA ALA A 64 9.68 -7.34 -7.30
C ALA A 64 10.89 -6.46 -7.66
N VAL A 65 10.64 -5.23 -8.09
CA VAL A 65 11.71 -4.30 -8.49
C VAL A 65 12.60 -3.93 -7.29
N TYR A 66 12.00 -3.72 -6.14
CA TYR A 66 12.75 -3.32 -4.94
C TYR A 66 13.28 -4.52 -4.15
N GLY A 67 12.93 -5.74 -4.53
CA GLY A 67 13.39 -6.94 -3.85
C GLY A 67 12.81 -7.12 -2.46
N VAL A 68 11.58 -6.71 -2.27
CA VAL A 68 10.86 -6.79 -0.99
C VAL A 68 9.50 -7.44 -1.20
N THR A 69 8.79 -7.69 -0.11
CA THR A 69 7.42 -8.18 -0.18
C THR A 69 6.44 -7.02 -0.16
N ILE A 70 5.19 -7.29 -0.53
CA ILE A 70 4.13 -6.29 -0.40
C ILE A 70 3.96 -5.89 1.07
N ASP A 71 4.06 -6.85 1.99
CA ASP A 71 3.98 -6.56 3.43
C ASP A 71 5.08 -5.62 3.89
N ASP A 72 6.26 -5.67 3.26
CA ASP A 72 7.33 -4.74 3.59
C ASP A 72 6.99 -3.31 3.15
N ILE A 73 6.20 -3.16 2.12
CA ILE A 73 5.83 -1.84 1.58
C ILE A 73 4.68 -1.23 2.36
N ILE A 74 3.65 -2.03 2.65
CA ILE A 74 2.42 -1.54 3.27
C ILE A 74 2.61 -1.36 4.77
N VAL A 75 2.40 -0.15 5.24
CA VAL A 75 2.36 0.14 6.68
C VAL A 75 0.91 0.17 7.12
N ARG A 76 0.61 -0.58 8.16
CA ARG A 76 -0.75 -0.69 8.70
C ARG A 76 -0.77 -0.18 10.12
N ASP A 77 -1.83 0.53 10.44
CA ASP A 77 -2.20 0.84 11.81
C ASP A 77 -3.42 -0.01 12.17
N GLU A 78 -3.69 -0.16 13.43
CA GLU A 78 -4.89 -0.82 13.89
C GLU A 78 -5.73 0.16 14.69
N ILE A 79 -7.02 0.15 14.42
CA ILE A 79 -7.99 0.86 15.22
C ILE A 79 -8.93 -0.14 15.86
N GLU A 80 -9.33 0.13 17.10
CA GLU A 80 -10.33 -0.68 17.76
C GLU A 80 -11.69 -0.08 17.47
N ILE A 81 -12.57 -0.90 16.91
CA ILE A 81 -13.96 -0.52 16.71
C ILE A 81 -14.83 -1.37 17.59
N GLU A 82 -15.92 -0.77 18.05
CA GLU A 82 -16.89 -1.42 18.89
C GLU A 82 -18.21 -1.34 18.17
N CYS A 83 -18.80 -2.48 17.90
CA CYS A 83 -20.04 -2.54 17.17
C CYS A 83 -20.91 -3.69 17.66
N GLU A 84 -22.20 -3.53 17.49
CA GLU A 84 -23.17 -4.56 17.74
C GLU A 84 -23.36 -5.33 16.44
N LEU A 85 -23.06 -6.63 16.47
CA LEU A 85 -23.18 -7.48 15.31
C LEU A 85 -24.33 -8.45 15.52
N ASP A 86 -25.24 -8.49 14.56
CA ASP A 86 -26.27 -9.49 14.48
C ASP A 86 -26.19 -10.15 13.10
N ILE A 87 -25.29 -11.09 12.99
CA ILE A 87 -25.00 -11.76 11.72
C ILE A 87 -25.37 -13.24 11.74
N ARG A 88 -26.20 -13.65 12.71
CA ARG A 88 -26.52 -15.07 12.85
C ARG A 88 -27.23 -15.61 11.62
N ASP A 89 -28.10 -14.86 11.02
CA ASP A 89 -28.82 -15.29 9.83
C ASP A 89 -27.88 -15.44 8.64
N GLU A 90 -26.92 -14.58 8.52
CA GLU A 90 -25.93 -14.63 7.47
C GLU A 90 -25.03 -15.85 7.62
N LYS A 91 -24.68 -16.20 8.84
CA LYS A 91 -23.87 -17.39 9.10
C LYS A 91 -24.59 -18.68 8.84
N SER A 92 -25.90 -18.67 8.92
CA SER A 92 -26.69 -19.87 8.69
C SER A 92 -26.89 -20.19 7.22
N ALA A 93 -26.55 -19.27 6.36
CA ALA A 93 -26.72 -19.44 4.92
C ALA A 93 -25.75 -20.48 4.33
#